data_21e1b290234e8c3017a89c252fa06dfa
#
_entry.id   21e1b290234e8c3017a89c252fa06dfa
#
_cell.length_a   1.000
_cell.length_b   1.000
_cell.length_c   1.000
_cell.angle_alpha   90.00
_cell.angle_beta   90.00
_cell.angle_gamma   90.00
#
_symmetry.space_group_name_H-M   'P 1'
#
loop_
_entity.id
_entity.type
_entity.pdbx_description
1 polymer ?
#
loop_
_entity_poly.entity_id
_entity_poly.type
_entity_poly.pdbx_seq_one_letter_code
_entity_poly.pdbx_strand_id
1 'polypeptide(L)'
;RLVGSEMCIRDSYYGEDERLNIGPKGFTGEKYGGATYWDTEAYAVPLYLALSDEKVAKNLLKYRHNQLPQAQHNARQQGLKGALYPMVTFTGVECHNEWEITFEEIHRNGAMAYAIYNYTNYTGDETYLAQEGLEVLVEIARFWADRVHYSQRNDKYMIHGVTGPNEYENNINNNWYTNKLAAWVLTYTAESLEKYPRTDLISSEEVAHWGEIVDKMYYPEDKELGIFVQHDGY
;
A
#
# COMPACT_ATOMS: atom_id res chain seq x y z
N ARG A 1 29.04 -6.94 -16.93
CA ARG A 1 28.79 -5.55 -16.51
C ARG A 1 27.35 -5.14 -16.80
N LEU A 2 26.65 -4.78 -15.77
CA LEU A 2 25.20 -4.50 -15.77
C LEU A 2 24.76 -3.21 -16.49
N VAL A 3 25.70 -2.40 -17.01
CA VAL A 3 25.40 -1.08 -17.61
C VAL A 3 24.42 -1.17 -18.78
N GLY A 4 24.47 -2.22 -19.58
CA GLY A 4 23.51 -2.41 -20.67
C GLY A 4 22.12 -2.84 -20.20
N SER A 5 22.05 -3.63 -19.13
CA SER A 5 20.77 -4.06 -18.54
C SER A 5 20.06 -2.89 -17.85
N GLU A 6 20.79 -2.04 -17.14
CA GLU A 6 20.25 -0.83 -16.49
C GLU A 6 19.74 0.18 -17.52
N MET A 7 20.46 0.39 -18.63
CA MET A 7 19.99 1.22 -19.74
C MET A 7 18.72 0.65 -20.36
N CYS A 8 18.70 -0.66 -20.64
CA CYS A 8 17.51 -1.31 -21.19
C CYS A 8 16.31 -1.22 -20.24
N ILE A 9 16.53 -1.35 -18.93
CA ILE A 9 15.48 -1.17 -17.93
C ILE A 9 14.96 0.27 -17.98
N ARG A 10 15.84 1.28 -17.97
CA ARG A 10 15.44 2.69 -18.08
C ARG A 10 14.66 2.98 -19.37
N ASP A 11 15.16 2.49 -20.49
CA ASP A 11 14.54 2.72 -21.81
C ASP A 11 13.21 1.95 -21.97
N SER A 12 13.09 0.80 -21.31
CA SER A 12 11.87 -0.02 -21.33
C SER A 12 10.79 0.51 -20.41
N TYR A 13 11.17 1.28 -19.40
CA TYR A 13 10.27 1.88 -18.41
C TYR A 13 10.24 3.37 -18.59
N TYR A 14 9.59 3.77 -19.65
CA TYR A 14 9.42 5.16 -19.96
C TYR A 14 8.52 5.86 -18.93
N GLY A 15 9.14 6.58 -18.00
CA GLY A 15 8.47 7.20 -16.85
C GLY A 15 7.98 8.63 -17.09
N GLU A 16 7.86 9.10 -18.31
CA GLU A 16 7.42 10.48 -18.57
C GLU A 16 5.91 10.67 -18.69
N ASP A 17 5.15 9.58 -18.72
CA ASP A 17 3.69 9.61 -18.84
C ASP A 17 3.03 9.05 -17.57
N GLU A 18 2.33 9.89 -16.85
CA GLU A 18 1.61 9.54 -15.63
C GLU A 18 0.41 8.58 -15.82
N ARG A 19 0.07 8.26 -17.08
CA ARG A 19 -0.95 7.28 -17.42
C ARG A 19 -0.41 5.85 -17.55
N LEU A 20 0.90 5.70 -17.51
CA LEU A 20 1.60 4.43 -17.72
C LEU A 20 2.25 3.93 -16.43
N ASN A 21 2.38 2.63 -16.33
CA ASN A 21 3.06 1.95 -15.25
C ASN A 21 3.96 0.84 -15.80
N ILE A 22 4.60 0.10 -14.90
CA ILE A 22 5.57 -0.94 -15.19
C ILE A 22 5.04 -2.26 -14.66
N GLY A 23 5.10 -3.31 -15.50
CA GLY A 23 4.89 -4.67 -15.03
C GLY A 23 6.07 -5.19 -14.20
N PRO A 24 5.86 -6.18 -13.32
CA PRO A 24 6.89 -6.67 -12.39
C PRO A 24 8.11 -7.33 -13.06
N LYS A 25 7.97 -7.76 -14.32
CA LYS A 25 9.05 -8.34 -15.12
C LYS A 25 9.61 -7.40 -16.18
N GLY A 26 9.16 -6.17 -16.19
CA GLY A 26 9.58 -5.21 -17.19
C GLY A 26 9.01 -5.48 -18.57
N PHE A 27 9.39 -4.64 -19.52
CA PHE A 27 8.90 -4.70 -20.90
C PHE A 27 9.27 -6.02 -21.61
N THR A 28 10.41 -6.59 -21.27
CA THR A 28 10.92 -7.83 -21.91
C THR A 28 10.42 -9.11 -21.24
N GLY A 29 9.68 -9.00 -20.12
CA GLY A 29 9.17 -10.15 -19.40
C GLY A 29 7.84 -10.64 -19.95
N GLU A 30 7.75 -11.89 -20.39
CA GLU A 30 6.53 -12.51 -20.89
C GLU A 30 5.52 -12.83 -19.79
N LYS A 31 6.01 -13.00 -18.55
CA LYS A 31 5.14 -13.33 -17.41
C LYS A 31 4.34 -12.12 -16.95
N TYR A 32 3.16 -12.38 -16.43
CA TYR A 32 2.22 -11.39 -15.88
C TYR A 32 1.59 -10.46 -16.92
N GLY A 33 1.76 -10.74 -18.24
CA GLY A 33 1.06 -10.07 -19.32
C GLY A 33 1.26 -8.55 -19.42
N GLY A 34 2.30 -8.00 -18.79
CA GLY A 34 2.53 -6.55 -18.71
C GLY A 34 1.57 -5.80 -17.78
N ALA A 35 0.76 -6.51 -16.97
CA ALA A 35 -0.12 -5.90 -16.01
C ALA A 35 0.66 -5.22 -14.89
N THR A 36 0.06 -4.23 -14.27
CA THR A 36 0.61 -3.52 -13.10
C THR A 36 0.35 -4.32 -11.84
N TYR A 37 1.40 -4.48 -11.03
CA TYR A 37 1.38 -5.07 -9.69
C TYR A 37 1.88 -4.05 -8.65
N TRP A 38 1.69 -4.37 -7.37
CA TRP A 38 2.22 -3.56 -6.27
C TRP A 38 3.76 -3.59 -6.15
N ASP A 39 4.42 -4.46 -6.90
CA ASP A 39 5.89 -4.49 -7.05
C ASP A 39 6.46 -3.15 -7.51
N THR A 40 5.72 -2.40 -8.29
CA THR A 40 6.12 -1.06 -8.71
C THR A 40 6.38 -0.16 -7.50
N GLU A 41 5.45 -0.12 -6.57
CA GLU A 41 5.54 0.72 -5.39
C GLU A 41 6.56 0.20 -4.38
N ALA A 42 6.62 -1.10 -4.19
CA ALA A 42 7.51 -1.71 -3.20
C ALA A 42 8.99 -1.69 -3.66
N TYR A 43 9.26 -1.88 -4.95
CA TYR A 43 10.61 -2.14 -5.46
C TYR A 43 11.04 -1.20 -6.59
N ALA A 44 10.17 -0.88 -7.55
CA ALA A 44 10.57 -0.07 -8.68
C ALA A 44 10.68 1.42 -8.33
N VAL A 45 9.78 1.97 -7.52
CA VAL A 45 9.87 3.37 -7.07
C VAL A 45 11.20 3.67 -6.36
N PRO A 46 11.66 2.87 -5.37
CA PRO A 46 12.99 3.06 -4.79
C PRO A 46 14.13 2.98 -5.79
N LEU A 47 14.05 2.07 -6.76
CA LEU A 47 15.04 1.95 -7.83
C LEU A 47 15.11 3.22 -8.69
N TYR A 48 13.96 3.75 -9.09
CA TYR A 48 13.91 4.96 -9.89
C TYR A 48 14.35 6.19 -9.13
N LEU A 49 14.03 6.32 -7.86
CA LEU A 49 14.54 7.38 -6.99
C LEU A 49 16.07 7.38 -6.93
N ALA A 50 16.69 6.20 -6.94
CA ALA A 50 18.13 6.07 -6.88
C ALA A 50 18.86 6.30 -8.23
N LEU A 51 18.22 5.97 -9.35
CA LEU A 51 18.87 5.84 -10.65
C LEU A 51 18.34 6.76 -11.76
N SER A 52 17.21 7.41 -11.53
CA SER A 52 16.50 8.20 -12.55
C SER A 52 16.16 9.60 -12.05
N ASP A 53 15.60 10.41 -12.93
CA ASP A 53 14.99 11.68 -12.56
C ASP A 53 13.78 11.43 -11.63
N GLU A 54 13.64 12.25 -10.60
CA GLU A 54 12.54 12.16 -9.62
C GLU A 54 11.14 12.20 -10.26
N LYS A 55 11.03 12.85 -11.43
CA LYS A 55 9.80 12.91 -12.23
C LYS A 55 9.27 11.51 -12.58
N VAL A 56 10.16 10.54 -12.81
CA VAL A 56 9.75 9.16 -13.13
C VAL A 56 9.01 8.54 -11.94
N ALA A 57 9.58 8.63 -10.75
CA ALA A 57 8.92 8.15 -9.54
C ALA A 57 7.61 8.90 -9.28
N LYS A 58 7.60 10.23 -9.46
CA LYS A 58 6.38 11.05 -9.33
C LYS A 58 5.26 10.59 -10.28
N ASN A 59 5.59 10.32 -11.53
CA ASN A 59 4.60 9.85 -12.51
C ASN A 59 4.02 8.48 -12.13
N LEU A 60 4.82 7.57 -11.57
CA LEU A 60 4.31 6.29 -11.05
C LEU A 60 3.33 6.48 -9.88
N LEU A 61 3.59 7.44 -9.00
CA LEU A 61 2.65 7.80 -7.94
C LEU A 61 1.38 8.45 -8.48
N LYS A 62 1.50 9.34 -9.47
CA LYS A 62 0.36 9.96 -10.15
C LYS A 62 -0.50 8.94 -10.89
N TYR A 63 0.11 7.92 -11.48
CA TYR A 63 -0.62 6.79 -12.05
C TYR A 63 -1.58 6.17 -11.03
N ARG A 64 -1.11 5.94 -9.79
CA ARG A 64 -1.97 5.43 -8.71
C ARG A 64 -3.00 6.45 -8.23
N HIS A 65 -2.64 7.71 -8.13
CA HIS A 65 -3.59 8.77 -7.81
C HIS A 65 -4.73 8.83 -8.84
N ASN A 66 -4.41 8.76 -10.13
CA ASN A 66 -5.40 8.75 -11.22
C ASN A 66 -6.35 7.53 -11.14
N GLN A 67 -5.94 6.45 -10.47
CA GLN A 67 -6.75 5.24 -10.28
C GLN A 67 -7.47 5.19 -8.92
N LEU A 68 -7.42 6.25 -8.12
CA LEU A 68 -8.07 6.29 -6.82
C LEU A 68 -9.57 5.95 -6.87
N PRO A 69 -10.37 6.44 -7.85
CA PRO A 69 -11.78 6.05 -7.96
C PRO A 69 -12.00 4.55 -8.17
N GLN A 70 -11.10 3.88 -8.91
CA GLN A 70 -11.14 2.44 -9.14
C GLN A 70 -10.74 1.67 -7.87
N ALA A 71 -9.74 2.15 -7.13
CA ALA A 71 -9.36 1.56 -5.85
C ALA A 71 -10.49 1.68 -4.80
N GLN A 72 -11.21 2.80 -4.78
CA GLN A 72 -12.43 2.95 -3.99
C GLN A 72 -13.55 2.00 -4.44
N HIS A 73 -13.69 1.77 -5.76
CA HIS A 73 -14.62 0.78 -6.28
C HIS A 73 -14.25 -0.63 -5.79
N ASN A 74 -12.97 -1.01 -5.84
CA ASN A 74 -12.50 -2.32 -5.37
C ASN A 74 -12.80 -2.54 -3.87
N ALA A 75 -12.61 -1.52 -3.03
CA ALA A 75 -12.98 -1.60 -1.62
C ALA A 75 -14.50 -1.81 -1.42
N ARG A 76 -15.31 -1.04 -2.13
CA ARG A 76 -16.78 -1.18 -2.08
C ARG A 76 -17.28 -2.54 -2.53
N GLN A 77 -16.63 -3.19 -3.51
CA GLN A 77 -16.98 -4.56 -3.93
C GLN A 77 -16.80 -5.58 -2.80
N GLN A 78 -15.95 -5.29 -1.83
CA GLN A 78 -15.74 -6.11 -0.63
C GLN A 78 -16.57 -5.62 0.58
N GLY A 79 -17.43 -4.63 0.39
CA GLY A 79 -18.22 -4.02 1.46
C GLY A 79 -17.44 -3.11 2.39
N LEU A 80 -16.27 -2.64 1.98
CA LEU A 80 -15.35 -1.82 2.76
C LEU A 80 -15.33 -0.37 2.28
N LYS A 81 -14.98 0.54 3.18
CA LYS A 81 -14.75 1.95 2.92
C LYS A 81 -13.34 2.21 2.40
N GLY A 82 -13.09 3.45 1.98
CA GLY A 82 -11.79 3.89 1.52
C GLY A 82 -11.39 3.28 0.17
N ALA A 83 -10.11 3.07 -0.02
CA ALA A 83 -9.55 2.55 -1.26
C ALA A 83 -8.73 1.28 -1.02
N LEU A 84 -8.95 0.25 -1.85
CA LEU A 84 -8.11 -0.94 -1.95
C LEU A 84 -7.51 -1.00 -3.35
N TYR A 85 -6.24 -0.69 -3.46
CA TYR A 85 -5.53 -0.81 -4.73
C TYR A 85 -5.47 -2.27 -5.17
N PRO A 86 -5.63 -2.53 -6.48
CA PRO A 86 -5.66 -3.89 -6.99
C PRO A 86 -4.31 -4.58 -6.86
N MET A 87 -4.32 -5.90 -6.74
CA MET A 87 -3.12 -6.71 -6.83
C MET A 87 -2.59 -6.71 -8.26
N VAL A 88 -3.48 -6.91 -9.23
CA VAL A 88 -3.19 -6.94 -10.66
C VAL A 88 -4.16 -6.04 -11.42
N THR A 89 -3.64 -5.16 -12.25
CA THR A 89 -4.51 -4.25 -13.01
C THR A 89 -3.89 -3.73 -14.30
N PHE A 90 -4.76 -3.30 -15.21
CA PHE A 90 -4.43 -2.43 -16.34
C PHE A 90 -5.05 -1.02 -16.18
N THR A 91 -6.18 -0.94 -15.51
CA THR A 91 -7.00 0.29 -15.46
C THR A 91 -7.30 0.78 -14.04
N GLY A 92 -6.79 0.10 -13.01
CA GLY A 92 -7.09 0.36 -11.59
C GLY A 92 -8.16 -0.57 -11.01
N VAL A 93 -8.91 -1.29 -11.84
CA VAL A 93 -9.84 -2.34 -11.41
C VAL A 93 -9.08 -3.65 -11.24
N GLU A 94 -9.41 -4.42 -10.19
CA GLU A 94 -8.80 -5.72 -9.95
C GLU A 94 -9.08 -6.69 -11.09
N CYS A 95 -8.02 -7.24 -11.68
CA CYS A 95 -8.08 -8.15 -12.84
C CYS A 95 -7.81 -9.62 -12.49
N HIS A 96 -7.46 -9.91 -11.25
CA HIS A 96 -7.06 -11.26 -10.84
C HIS A 96 -8.24 -12.03 -10.22
N ASN A 97 -9.26 -12.29 -10.98
CA ASN A 97 -10.63 -12.54 -10.56
C ASN A 97 -10.93 -13.82 -9.78
N GLU A 98 -10.20 -14.93 -9.94
CA GLU A 98 -10.56 -16.22 -9.29
C GLU A 98 -9.55 -16.68 -8.23
N TRP A 99 -8.53 -15.90 -7.96
CA TRP A 99 -7.49 -16.24 -7.00
C TRP A 99 -7.77 -15.57 -5.65
N GLU A 100 -8.00 -16.36 -4.62
CA GLU A 100 -8.36 -15.88 -3.27
C GLU A 100 -7.35 -14.90 -2.70
N ILE A 101 -6.07 -15.05 -3.04
CA ILE A 101 -4.99 -14.18 -2.58
C ILE A 101 -5.24 -12.70 -2.89
N THR A 102 -6.02 -12.37 -3.90
CA THR A 102 -6.39 -10.97 -4.21
C THR A 102 -7.24 -10.33 -3.14
N PHE A 103 -7.95 -11.11 -2.35
CA PHE A 103 -8.76 -10.65 -1.21
C PHE A 103 -8.00 -10.69 0.11
N GLU A 104 -6.96 -11.50 0.19
CA GLU A 104 -6.20 -11.77 1.41
C GLU A 104 -4.91 -10.94 1.50
N GLU A 105 -4.23 -10.69 0.38
CA GLU A 105 -2.95 -9.97 0.29
C GLU A 105 -3.12 -8.45 0.34
N ILE A 106 -3.84 -7.97 1.34
CA ILE A 106 -4.22 -6.56 1.46
C ILE A 106 -3.06 -5.65 1.88
N HIS A 107 -1.93 -6.20 2.32
CA HIS A 107 -0.72 -5.44 2.64
C HIS A 107 -0.15 -4.67 1.43
N ARG A 108 -0.51 -5.04 0.20
CA ARG A 108 -0.21 -4.26 -1.01
C ARG A 108 -0.69 -2.80 -0.92
N ASN A 109 -1.76 -2.55 -0.19
CA ASN A 109 -2.27 -1.20 0.07
C ASN A 109 -1.27 -0.35 0.86
N GLY A 110 -0.53 -0.98 1.77
CA GLY A 110 0.55 -0.32 2.49
C GLY A 110 1.75 0.00 1.61
N ALA A 111 2.00 -0.78 0.55
CA ALA A 111 3.06 -0.47 -0.41
C ALA A 111 2.80 0.84 -1.16
N MET A 112 1.54 1.18 -1.45
CA MET A 112 1.17 2.47 -2.04
C MET A 112 1.56 3.62 -1.12
N ALA A 113 1.21 3.54 0.17
CA ALA A 113 1.59 4.54 1.17
C ALA A 113 3.11 4.61 1.36
N TYR A 114 3.80 3.47 1.34
CA TYR A 114 5.25 3.41 1.46
C TYR A 114 5.97 4.06 0.27
N ALA A 115 5.44 3.94 -0.94
CA ALA A 115 5.98 4.63 -2.11
C ALA A 115 5.85 6.16 -1.99
N ILE A 116 4.72 6.66 -1.49
CA ILE A 116 4.52 8.09 -1.21
C ILE A 116 5.52 8.57 -0.15
N TYR A 117 5.67 7.82 0.94
CA TYR A 117 6.65 8.09 1.99
C TYR A 117 8.08 8.16 1.45
N ASN A 118 8.52 7.16 0.67
CA ASN A 118 9.85 7.14 0.09
C ASN A 118 10.10 8.32 -0.84
N TYR A 119 9.15 8.58 -1.74
CA TYR A 119 9.25 9.68 -2.68
C TYR A 119 9.41 11.01 -1.94
N THR A 120 8.52 11.29 -1.00
CA THR A 120 8.52 12.56 -0.26
C THR A 120 9.80 12.75 0.55
N ASN A 121 10.26 11.71 1.25
CA ASN A 121 11.49 11.81 2.04
C ASN A 121 12.75 11.90 1.19
N TYR A 122 12.77 11.26 0.04
CA TYR A 122 13.93 11.28 -0.85
C TYR A 122 14.06 12.60 -1.62
N THR A 123 12.94 13.15 -2.10
CA THR A 123 12.92 14.35 -2.95
C THR A 123 12.67 15.65 -2.18
N GLY A 124 11.98 15.56 -1.04
CA GLY A 124 11.47 16.74 -0.33
C GLY A 124 10.25 17.42 -1.00
N ASP A 125 9.57 16.73 -1.93
CA ASP A 125 8.38 17.28 -2.61
C ASP A 125 7.15 17.25 -1.70
N GLU A 126 7.12 18.17 -0.76
CA GLU A 126 6.01 18.34 0.18
C GLU A 126 4.72 18.81 -0.51
N THR A 127 4.82 19.46 -1.67
CA THR A 127 3.65 19.90 -2.44
C THR A 127 2.86 18.70 -2.96
N TYR A 128 3.55 17.68 -3.48
CA TYR A 128 2.91 16.44 -3.88
C TYR A 128 2.21 15.77 -2.70
N LEU A 129 2.89 15.66 -1.54
CA LEU A 129 2.31 15.05 -0.35
C LEU A 129 1.04 15.77 0.10
N ALA A 130 1.09 17.10 0.20
CA ALA A 130 -0.02 17.90 0.69
C ALA A 130 -1.26 17.87 -0.23
N GLN A 131 -1.08 17.57 -1.49
CA GLN A 131 -2.15 17.51 -2.49
C GLN A 131 -2.51 16.06 -2.81
N GLU A 132 -1.93 15.51 -3.86
CA GLU A 132 -2.26 14.18 -4.42
C GLU A 132 -1.95 13.04 -3.44
N GLY A 133 -0.83 13.14 -2.71
CA GLY A 133 -0.40 12.13 -1.75
C GLY A 133 -1.40 11.93 -0.62
N LEU A 134 -1.89 13.02 0.00
CA LEU A 134 -2.86 12.94 1.08
C LEU A 134 -4.22 12.42 0.62
N GLU A 135 -4.66 12.69 -0.60
CA GLU A 135 -5.89 12.11 -1.13
C GLU A 135 -5.83 10.58 -1.17
N VAL A 136 -4.69 10.04 -1.60
CA VAL A 136 -4.45 8.59 -1.62
C VAL A 136 -4.31 8.02 -0.21
N LEU A 137 -3.50 8.66 0.64
CA LEU A 137 -3.22 8.19 2.00
C LEU A 137 -4.48 8.14 2.87
N VAL A 138 -5.35 9.15 2.81
CA VAL A 138 -6.60 9.20 3.57
C VAL A 138 -7.52 8.05 3.18
N GLU A 139 -7.66 7.77 1.90
CA GLU A 139 -8.52 6.68 1.44
C GLU A 139 -7.96 5.29 1.76
N ILE A 140 -6.64 5.12 1.71
CA ILE A 140 -5.98 3.89 2.19
C ILE A 140 -6.16 3.74 3.71
N ALA A 141 -6.00 4.81 4.48
CA ALA A 141 -6.22 4.78 5.93
C ALA A 141 -7.66 4.44 6.29
N ARG A 142 -8.66 4.97 5.56
CA ARG A 142 -10.07 4.59 5.70
C ARG A 142 -10.31 3.11 5.46
N PHE A 143 -9.67 2.54 4.44
CA PHE A 143 -9.73 1.10 4.19
C PHE A 143 -9.21 0.31 5.39
N TRP A 144 -8.04 0.66 5.93
CA TRP A 144 -7.49 -0.03 7.09
C TRP A 144 -8.36 0.11 8.32
N ALA A 145 -8.89 1.31 8.60
CA ALA A 145 -9.74 1.57 9.74
C ALA A 145 -11.08 0.80 9.68
N ASP A 146 -11.60 0.55 8.47
CA ASP A 146 -12.83 -0.22 8.29
C ASP A 146 -12.55 -1.74 8.21
N ARG A 147 -11.34 -2.14 7.83
CA ARG A 147 -10.94 -3.55 7.67
C ARG A 147 -10.56 -4.23 9.00
N VAL A 148 -10.11 -3.47 9.99
CA VAL A 148 -9.78 -4.02 11.30
C VAL A 148 -11.04 -4.45 12.05
N HIS A 149 -10.87 -5.47 12.90
CA HIS A 149 -11.92 -5.97 13.79
C HIS A 149 -11.54 -5.70 15.25
N TYR A 150 -12.43 -5.03 16.00
CA TYR A 150 -12.25 -4.85 17.43
C TYR A 150 -12.69 -6.08 18.21
N SER A 151 -11.76 -6.72 18.89
CA SER A 151 -12.01 -7.83 19.80
C SER A 151 -12.28 -7.31 21.22
N GLN A 152 -13.54 -7.30 21.65
CA GLN A 152 -13.90 -6.92 23.01
C GLN A 152 -13.21 -7.80 24.08
N ARG A 153 -13.02 -9.09 23.76
CA ARG A 153 -12.36 -10.05 24.66
C ARG A 153 -10.91 -9.66 24.96
N ASN A 154 -10.21 -9.17 23.97
CA ASN A 154 -8.77 -8.90 24.05
C ASN A 154 -8.48 -7.39 24.22
N ASP A 155 -9.49 -6.53 24.08
CA ASP A 155 -9.34 -5.07 23.99
C ASP A 155 -8.28 -4.68 22.94
N LYS A 156 -8.36 -5.31 21.75
CA LYS A 156 -7.41 -5.13 20.65
C LYS A 156 -8.12 -5.07 19.31
N TYR A 157 -7.53 -4.29 18.39
CA TYR A 157 -7.86 -4.36 16.97
C TYR A 157 -7.05 -5.46 16.29
N MET A 158 -7.70 -6.27 15.48
CA MET A 158 -7.17 -7.45 14.82
C MET A 158 -7.51 -7.43 13.32
N ILE A 159 -6.71 -8.14 12.52
CA ILE A 159 -6.98 -8.36 11.10
C ILE A 159 -7.00 -9.87 10.85
N HIS A 160 -8.13 -10.38 10.35
CA HIS A 160 -8.36 -11.80 10.14
C HIS A 160 -8.44 -12.11 8.65
N GLY A 161 -8.15 -13.37 8.27
CA GLY A 161 -8.30 -13.87 6.91
C GLY A 161 -7.43 -13.11 5.92
N VAL A 162 -6.13 -13.14 6.13
CA VAL A 162 -5.15 -12.50 5.25
C VAL A 162 -4.05 -13.46 4.84
N THR A 163 -3.37 -13.12 3.76
CA THR A 163 -2.08 -13.69 3.37
C THR A 163 -1.02 -12.61 3.52
N GLY A 164 0.02 -12.90 4.28
CA GLY A 164 1.18 -12.01 4.41
C GLY A 164 2.15 -12.15 3.23
N PRO A 165 3.33 -11.51 3.29
CA PRO A 165 4.36 -11.65 2.25
C PRO A 165 4.89 -13.08 2.08
N ASN A 166 4.69 -13.94 3.06
CA ASN A 166 4.88 -15.38 2.94
C ASN A 166 3.61 -16.00 2.38
N GLU A 167 3.54 -16.16 1.08
CA GLU A 167 2.36 -16.66 0.36
C GLU A 167 2.07 -18.16 0.58
N TYR A 168 2.90 -18.87 1.33
CA TYR A 168 2.62 -20.26 1.74
C TYR A 168 1.61 -20.38 2.89
N GLU A 169 1.40 -19.26 3.61
CA GLU A 169 0.51 -19.19 4.78
C GLU A 169 -0.72 -18.34 4.42
N ASN A 170 -1.72 -18.98 3.84
CA ASN A 170 -2.94 -18.31 3.37
C ASN A 170 -4.04 -18.31 4.43
N ASN A 171 -4.95 -17.35 4.36
CA ASN A 171 -6.13 -17.22 5.21
C ASN A 171 -5.78 -17.29 6.71
N ILE A 172 -4.71 -16.65 7.10
CA ILE A 172 -4.22 -16.56 8.48
C ILE A 172 -4.80 -15.36 9.21
N ASN A 173 -4.72 -15.37 10.53
CA ASN A 173 -5.14 -14.26 11.37
C ASN A 173 -3.94 -13.53 11.95
N ASN A 174 -4.08 -12.21 12.04
CA ASN A 174 -3.10 -11.34 12.68
C ASN A 174 -1.67 -11.53 12.15
N ASN A 175 -1.53 -11.49 10.83
CA ASN A 175 -0.19 -11.43 10.25
C ASN A 175 0.54 -10.19 10.77
N TRP A 176 1.69 -10.40 11.42
CA TRP A 176 2.42 -9.32 12.08
C TRP A 176 2.77 -8.18 11.12
N TYR A 177 3.24 -8.53 9.93
CA TYR A 177 3.61 -7.54 8.90
C TYR A 177 2.39 -6.73 8.47
N THR A 178 1.27 -7.38 8.17
CA THR A 178 0.02 -6.71 7.76
C THR A 178 -0.49 -5.78 8.85
N ASN A 179 -0.55 -6.24 10.11
CA ASN A 179 -1.00 -5.43 11.24
C ASN A 179 -0.06 -4.23 11.48
N LYS A 180 1.26 -4.45 11.39
CA LYS A 180 2.24 -3.37 11.58
C LYS A 180 2.16 -2.33 10.45
N LEU A 181 1.99 -2.80 9.22
CA LEU A 181 1.88 -1.92 8.07
C LEU A 181 0.59 -1.09 8.11
N ALA A 182 -0.54 -1.70 8.51
CA ALA A 182 -1.80 -0.99 8.73
C ALA A 182 -1.64 0.13 9.78
N ALA A 183 -1.09 -0.20 10.95
CA ALA A 183 -0.83 0.78 12.01
C ALA A 183 0.13 1.89 11.54
N TRP A 184 1.17 1.54 10.81
CA TRP A 184 2.12 2.52 10.27
C TRP A 184 1.45 3.47 9.27
N VAL A 185 0.61 2.97 8.37
CA VAL A 185 -0.13 3.81 7.41
C VAL A 185 -1.04 4.79 8.13
N LEU A 186 -1.79 4.32 9.14
CA LEU A 186 -2.67 5.18 9.95
C LEU A 186 -1.87 6.29 10.64
N THR A 187 -0.73 5.94 11.25
CA THR A 187 0.17 6.89 11.92
C THR A 187 0.73 7.91 10.92
N TYR A 188 1.34 7.44 9.83
CA TYR A 188 1.96 8.32 8.84
C TYR A 188 0.95 9.27 8.19
N THR A 189 -0.26 8.79 7.93
CA THR A 189 -1.33 9.63 7.38
C THR A 189 -1.77 10.70 8.39
N ALA A 190 -1.93 10.34 9.66
CA ALA A 190 -2.28 11.29 10.72
C ALA A 190 -1.21 12.36 10.91
N GLU A 191 0.08 11.98 10.98
CA GLU A 191 1.22 12.92 11.05
C GLU A 191 1.30 13.84 9.83
N SER A 192 1.01 13.31 8.64
CA SER A 192 0.97 14.11 7.42
C SER A 192 -0.18 15.12 7.41
N LEU A 193 -1.35 14.75 7.96
CA LEU A 193 -2.51 15.64 8.12
C LEU A 193 -2.28 16.70 9.21
N GLU A 194 -1.52 16.38 10.25
CA GLU A 194 -1.12 17.39 11.26
C GLU A 194 -0.22 18.46 10.60
N LYS A 195 0.70 18.04 9.74
CA LYS A 195 1.59 18.96 9.02
C LYS A 195 0.87 19.73 7.89
N TYR A 196 -0.04 19.07 7.18
CA TYR A 196 -0.81 19.62 6.06
C TYR A 196 -2.30 19.39 6.26
N PRO A 197 -2.99 20.23 7.04
CA PRO A 197 -4.40 20.02 7.34
C PRO A 197 -5.29 20.00 6.08
N ARG A 198 -6.09 18.96 5.93
CA ARG A 198 -7.03 18.73 4.84
C ARG A 198 -8.45 18.48 5.41
N THR A 199 -9.03 19.49 6.02
CA THR A 199 -10.39 19.42 6.59
C THR A 199 -11.49 19.22 5.54
N ASP A 200 -11.16 19.41 4.29
CA ASP A 200 -11.96 19.08 3.12
C ASP A 200 -12.05 17.58 2.87
N LEU A 201 -11.05 16.80 3.29
CA LEU A 201 -11.00 15.35 3.09
C LEU A 201 -11.49 14.56 4.30
N ILE A 202 -11.24 15.04 5.52
CA ILE A 202 -11.40 14.21 6.72
C ILE A 202 -11.73 15.04 7.96
N SER A 203 -12.47 14.45 8.89
CA SER A 203 -12.75 15.04 10.21
C SER A 203 -11.71 14.67 11.28
N SER A 204 -11.62 15.49 12.32
CA SER A 204 -10.75 15.23 13.47
C SER A 204 -11.14 13.97 14.26
N GLU A 205 -12.42 13.65 14.28
CA GLU A 205 -12.95 12.45 14.94
C GLU A 205 -12.48 11.17 14.23
N GLU A 206 -12.43 11.20 12.90
CA GLU A 206 -11.96 10.07 12.11
C GLU A 206 -10.46 9.85 12.35
N VAL A 207 -9.65 10.91 12.39
CA VAL A 207 -8.22 10.81 12.71
C VAL A 207 -7.99 10.31 14.14
N ALA A 208 -8.78 10.78 15.11
CA ALA A 208 -8.69 10.30 16.50
C ALA A 208 -8.99 8.80 16.62
N HIS A 209 -9.96 8.29 15.84
CA HIS A 209 -10.25 6.87 15.78
C HIS A 209 -9.08 6.05 15.20
N TRP A 210 -8.35 6.58 14.23
CA TRP A 210 -7.13 5.94 13.74
C TRP A 210 -6.07 5.81 14.83
N GLY A 211 -5.90 6.82 15.68
CA GLY A 211 -5.03 6.77 16.85
C GLY A 211 -5.41 5.64 17.81
N GLU A 212 -6.72 5.49 18.10
CA GLU A 212 -7.21 4.37 18.93
C GLU A 212 -6.87 3.00 18.33
N ILE A 213 -7.05 2.84 17.01
CA ILE A 213 -6.69 1.59 16.31
C ILE A 213 -5.20 1.29 16.46
N VAL A 214 -4.34 2.29 16.26
CA VAL A 214 -2.88 2.14 16.37
C VAL A 214 -2.47 1.72 17.77
N ASP A 215 -2.99 2.38 18.81
CA ASP A 215 -2.66 2.11 20.22
C ASP A 215 -3.09 0.70 20.66
N LYS A 216 -4.17 0.20 20.09
CA LYS A 216 -4.74 -1.10 20.42
C LYS A 216 -4.48 -2.19 19.38
N MET A 217 -3.64 -1.94 18.37
CA MET A 217 -3.34 -2.95 17.37
C MET A 217 -2.70 -4.18 18.01
N TYR A 218 -3.19 -5.35 17.63
CA TYR A 218 -2.66 -6.63 18.11
C TYR A 218 -1.46 -7.07 17.29
N TYR A 219 -0.44 -7.56 18.00
CA TYR A 219 0.75 -8.16 17.41
C TYR A 219 0.97 -9.53 18.05
N PRO A 220 1.00 -10.62 17.26
CA PRO A 220 1.24 -11.95 17.79
C PRO A 220 2.68 -12.09 18.28
N GLU A 221 2.84 -12.69 19.46
CA GLU A 221 4.13 -12.89 20.10
C GLU A 221 4.21 -14.28 20.77
N ASP A 222 5.39 -14.86 20.78
CA ASP A 222 5.76 -15.95 21.66
C ASP A 222 6.37 -15.36 22.94
N LYS A 223 5.62 -15.42 24.03
CA LYS A 223 6.04 -14.84 25.32
C LYS A 223 7.19 -15.62 25.99
N GLU A 224 7.32 -16.92 25.70
CA GLU A 224 8.38 -17.74 26.27
C GLU A 224 9.73 -17.41 25.60
N LEU A 225 9.70 -17.24 24.29
CA LEU A 225 10.87 -16.87 23.50
C LEU A 225 11.13 -15.35 23.47
N GLY A 226 10.15 -14.51 23.80
CA GLY A 226 10.25 -13.06 23.77
C GLY A 226 10.41 -12.50 22.36
N ILE A 227 9.77 -13.12 21.37
CA ILE A 227 9.81 -12.73 19.94
C ILE A 227 8.42 -12.51 19.38
N PHE A 228 8.31 -11.66 18.37
CA PHE A 228 7.12 -11.64 17.52
C PHE A 228 7.10 -12.86 16.61
N VAL A 229 5.92 -13.40 16.38
CA VAL A 229 5.71 -14.49 15.43
C VAL A 229 4.96 -14.00 14.20
N GLN A 230 5.03 -14.77 13.11
CA GLN A 230 4.49 -14.33 11.82
C GLN A 230 2.98 -14.11 11.84
N HIS A 231 2.23 -14.96 12.55
CA HIS A 231 0.77 -14.89 12.69
C HIS A 231 0.31 -15.71 13.89
N ASP A 232 -0.99 -15.68 14.21
CA ASP A 232 -1.57 -16.52 15.24
C ASP A 232 -1.36 -18.01 14.92
N GLY A 233 -0.79 -18.74 15.87
CA GLY A 233 -0.55 -20.17 15.74
C GLY A 233 0.69 -20.59 14.93
N TYR A 234 1.55 -19.63 14.60
CA TYR A 234 2.82 -19.90 13.93
C TYR A 234 3.77 -20.70 14.82
#